data_3b5b54af0059f6969c052bf0b2ae8ac1
#
_entry.id   3b5b54af0059f6969c052bf0b2ae8ac1
#
_cell.length_a   1.000
_cell.length_b   1.000
_cell.length_c   1.000
_cell.angle_alpha   90.00
_cell.angle_beta   90.00
_cell.angle_gamma   90.00
#
_symmetry.space_group_name_H-M   'P 1'
#
loop_
_entity.id
_entity.type
_entity.pdbx_description
1 polymer ?
#
loop_
_entity_poly.entity_id
_entity_poly.type
_entity_poly.pdbx_seq_one_letter_code
_entity_poly.pdbx_strand_id
1 'polypeptide(L)'
;MSDGFRQHSYKPPAGATEIILVRHGESRAASMENPFPLVDGHGDPELHPNGEQQAVAVGEALMRENIAAIYVTSLQRTVQTAAPLAAHLGI
;
A
#
# COMPACT_ATOMS: atom_id res chain seq x y z
N MET A 1 9.83 23.68 22.20
CA MET A 1 8.92 23.83 21.82
C MET A 1 7.85 23.52 22.07
N SER A 2 7.43 23.46 22.11
CA SER A 2 6.59 23.00 22.09
C SER A 2 5.97 23.08 21.62
N ASP A 3 5.98 23.42 21.48
CA ASP A 3 5.13 23.48 21.09
C ASP A 3 4.63 23.05 20.00
N GLY A 4 4.72 22.28 19.49
CA GLY A 4 4.11 21.69 18.33
C GLY A 4 2.69 21.26 18.58
N PHE A 5 1.95 20.98 17.49
CA PHE A 5 0.61 20.44 17.60
C PHE A 5 0.71 18.95 17.95
N ARG A 6 -0.10 18.53 18.90
CA ARG A 6 -0.21 17.11 19.22
C ARG A 6 -1.08 16.44 18.15
N GLN A 7 -0.64 15.28 17.73
CA GLN A 7 -1.42 14.45 16.83
C GLN A 7 -2.28 13.50 17.64
N HIS A 8 -3.56 13.54 17.38
CA HIS A 8 -4.53 12.65 18.02
C HIS A 8 -5.15 11.75 16.98
N SER A 9 -5.51 10.54 17.39
CA SER A 9 -6.30 9.67 16.53
C SER A 9 -7.66 10.33 16.28
N TYR A 10 -8.00 10.48 15.02
CA TYR A 10 -9.30 11.01 14.63
C TYR A 10 -10.37 9.96 14.89
N LYS A 11 -11.46 10.37 15.48
CA LYS A 11 -12.64 9.52 15.64
C LYS A 11 -13.71 10.01 14.68
N PRO A 12 -14.00 9.25 13.63
CA PRO A 12 -15.05 9.66 12.69
C PRO A 12 -16.43 9.60 13.35
N PRO A 13 -17.37 10.44 12.88
CA PRO A 13 -18.75 10.33 13.34
C PRO A 13 -19.34 8.96 13.02
N ALA A 14 -20.34 8.54 13.78
CA ALA A 14 -21.03 7.29 13.52
C ALA A 14 -21.60 7.27 12.10
N GLY A 15 -21.43 6.16 11.39
CA GLY A 15 -21.89 6.00 10.02
C GLY A 15 -20.96 6.56 8.96
N ALA A 16 -19.85 7.21 9.34
CA ALA A 16 -18.86 7.69 8.38
C ALA A 16 -18.06 6.51 7.80
N THR A 17 -17.65 6.66 6.53
CA THR A 17 -16.76 5.72 5.89
C THR A 17 -15.30 6.14 6.14
N GLU A 18 -14.50 5.23 6.65
CA GLU A 18 -13.07 5.47 6.85
C GLU A 18 -12.31 4.90 5.68
N ILE A 19 -11.38 5.69 5.16
CA ILE A 19 -10.52 5.27 4.06
C ILE A 19 -9.06 5.40 4.53
N ILE A 20 -8.31 4.32 4.40
CA ILE A 20 -6.87 4.33 4.65
C ILE A 20 -6.17 4.31 3.30
N LEU A 21 -5.37 5.35 3.04
CA LEU A 21 -4.60 5.45 1.81
C LEU A 21 -3.18 4.96 2.07
N VAL A 22 -2.74 4.01 1.24
CA VAL A 22 -1.41 3.43 1.33
C VAL A 22 -0.69 3.65 0.01
N ARG A 23 0.50 4.25 0.09
CA ARG A 23 1.37 4.37 -1.08
C ARG A 23 2.01 3.00 -1.34
N HIS A 24 2.12 2.61 -2.62
CA HIS A 24 2.80 1.37 -2.97
C HIS A 24 4.28 1.41 -2.55
N GLY A 25 4.86 0.24 -2.29
CA GLY A 25 6.26 0.12 -1.93
C GLY A 25 7.19 0.48 -3.09
N GLU A 26 8.47 0.54 -2.80
CA GLU A 26 9.49 0.83 -3.81
C GLU A 26 9.41 -0.17 -4.95
N SER A 27 9.34 0.31 -6.18
CA SER A 27 9.30 -0.53 -7.37
C SER A 27 10.69 -0.69 -7.97
N ARG A 28 10.87 -1.75 -8.76
CA ARG A 28 12.10 -2.03 -9.49
C ARG A 28 12.39 -0.87 -10.44
N ALA A 29 13.67 -0.51 -10.56
CA ALA A 29 14.10 0.48 -11.53
C ALA A 29 14.13 -0.13 -12.93
N ALA A 30 13.77 0.65 -13.94
CA ALA A 30 13.92 0.25 -15.33
C ALA A 30 15.36 0.49 -15.78
N SER A 31 15.80 -0.30 -16.77
CA SER A 31 17.03 -0.09 -17.48
C SER A 31 16.81 -0.31 -18.97
N MET A 32 17.75 0.07 -19.81
CA MET A 32 17.64 -0.17 -21.24
C MET A 32 17.60 -1.67 -21.55
N GLU A 33 18.31 -2.48 -20.76
CA GLU A 33 18.35 -3.93 -20.94
C GLU A 33 17.12 -4.64 -20.35
N ASN A 34 16.45 -3.97 -19.40
CA ASN A 34 15.32 -4.54 -18.69
C ASN A 34 14.25 -3.46 -18.48
N PRO A 35 13.56 -3.07 -19.57
CA PRO A 35 12.53 -2.05 -19.47
C PRO A 35 11.32 -2.57 -18.69
N PHE A 36 10.45 -1.65 -18.25
CA PHE A 36 9.22 -2.03 -17.59
C PHE A 36 8.28 -2.75 -18.56
N PRO A 37 7.63 -3.84 -18.13
CA PRO A 37 6.46 -4.33 -18.85
C PRO A 37 5.38 -3.25 -18.86
N LEU A 38 4.49 -3.30 -19.83
CA LEU A 38 3.43 -2.30 -19.99
C LEU A 38 2.07 -2.94 -19.76
N VAL A 39 1.20 -2.20 -19.09
CA VAL A 39 -0.23 -2.51 -18.94
C VAL A 39 -0.99 -1.27 -19.39
N ASP A 40 -1.79 -1.40 -20.45
CA ASP A 40 -2.55 -0.29 -21.04
C ASP A 40 -1.66 0.94 -21.33
N GLY A 41 -0.43 0.70 -21.80
CA GLY A 41 0.52 1.76 -22.11
C GLY A 41 1.25 2.33 -20.90
N HIS A 42 0.97 1.86 -19.68
CA HIS A 42 1.62 2.30 -18.46
C HIS A 42 2.71 1.32 -18.04
N GLY A 43 3.83 1.83 -17.54
CA GLY A 43 4.89 1.00 -16.98
C GLY A 43 4.36 0.17 -15.81
N ASP A 44 4.71 -1.13 -15.79
CA ASP A 44 4.22 -2.05 -14.77
C ASP A 44 5.38 -2.79 -14.09
N PRO A 45 6.32 -2.07 -13.42
CA PRO A 45 7.38 -2.73 -12.69
C PRO A 45 6.82 -3.45 -11.46
N GLU A 46 7.47 -4.57 -11.13
CA GLU A 46 7.24 -5.24 -9.86
C GLU A 46 7.86 -4.45 -8.70
N LEU A 47 7.58 -4.84 -7.47
CA LEU A 47 8.24 -4.26 -6.31
C LEU A 47 9.72 -4.69 -6.29
N HIS A 48 10.57 -3.75 -5.90
CA HIS A 48 11.93 -4.04 -5.46
C HIS A 48 11.86 -4.85 -4.15
N PRO A 49 12.88 -5.67 -3.81
CA PRO A 49 12.90 -6.37 -2.52
C PRO A 49 12.67 -5.45 -1.31
N ASN A 50 13.16 -4.20 -1.35
CA ASN A 50 12.85 -3.22 -0.31
C ASN A 50 11.36 -2.89 -0.26
N GLY A 51 10.72 -2.80 -1.42
CA GLY A 51 9.28 -2.55 -1.51
C GLY A 51 8.47 -3.71 -0.98
N GLU A 52 8.94 -4.94 -1.18
CA GLU A 52 8.29 -6.12 -0.61
C GLU A 52 8.34 -6.09 0.91
N GLN A 53 9.48 -5.69 1.49
CA GLN A 53 9.59 -5.54 2.93
C GLN A 53 8.70 -4.42 3.46
N GLN A 54 8.58 -3.32 2.71
CA GLN A 54 7.66 -2.24 3.06
C GLN A 54 6.21 -2.73 3.06
N ALA A 55 5.84 -3.56 2.08
CA ALA A 55 4.50 -4.13 2.01
C ALA A 55 4.21 -5.04 3.22
N VAL A 56 5.19 -5.85 3.64
CA VAL A 56 5.06 -6.68 4.85
C VAL A 56 4.86 -5.79 6.07
N ALA A 57 5.64 -4.71 6.20
CA ALA A 57 5.52 -3.79 7.33
C ALA A 57 4.15 -3.12 7.38
N VAL A 58 3.60 -2.72 6.23
CA VAL A 58 2.23 -2.16 6.15
C VAL A 58 1.21 -3.22 6.57
N GLY A 59 1.37 -4.45 6.10
CA GLY A 59 0.48 -5.55 6.48
C GLY A 59 0.45 -5.76 7.98
N GLU A 60 1.62 -5.77 8.62
CA GLU A 60 1.71 -5.91 10.08
C GLU A 60 1.11 -4.72 10.82
N ALA A 61 1.31 -3.51 10.29
CA ALA A 61 0.79 -2.30 10.92
C ALA A 61 -0.73 -2.22 10.87
N LEU A 62 -1.36 -2.75 9.82
CA LEU A 62 -2.79 -2.61 9.57
C LEU A 62 -3.59 -3.88 9.81
N MET A 63 -2.94 -5.00 10.13
CA MET A 63 -3.63 -6.30 10.21
C MET A 63 -4.70 -6.38 11.28
N ARG A 64 -4.68 -5.49 12.27
CA ARG A 64 -5.67 -5.44 13.35
C ARG A 64 -6.76 -4.39 13.12
N GLU A 65 -6.66 -3.65 12.01
CA GLU A 65 -7.69 -2.68 11.67
C GLU A 65 -8.92 -3.41 11.11
N ASN A 66 -10.08 -2.83 11.34
CA ASN A 66 -11.33 -3.40 10.84
C ASN A 66 -11.54 -2.99 9.39
N ILE A 67 -10.89 -3.72 8.47
CA ILE A 67 -10.91 -3.40 7.05
C ILE A 67 -11.86 -4.36 6.33
N ALA A 68 -12.88 -3.79 5.68
CA ALA A 68 -13.88 -4.56 4.96
C ALA A 68 -13.43 -4.90 3.54
N ALA A 69 -12.64 -4.04 2.90
CA ALA A 69 -12.22 -4.24 1.52
C ALA A 69 -10.91 -3.52 1.24
N ILE A 70 -10.15 -4.04 0.28
CA ILE A 70 -8.93 -3.43 -0.22
C ILE A 70 -9.12 -3.18 -1.71
N TYR A 71 -8.83 -1.95 -2.14
CA TYR A 71 -8.91 -1.56 -3.54
C TYR A 71 -7.50 -1.29 -4.06
N VAL A 72 -7.19 -1.86 -5.20
CA VAL A 72 -5.89 -1.69 -5.87
C VAL A 72 -6.12 -1.40 -7.34
N THR A 73 -5.09 -0.91 -8.01
CA THR A 73 -5.12 -0.80 -9.48
C THR A 73 -4.71 -2.14 -10.10
N SER A 74 -4.75 -2.22 -11.43
CA SER A 74 -4.29 -3.41 -12.14
C SER A 74 -2.76 -3.52 -12.20
N LEU A 75 -2.04 -2.51 -11.75
CA LEU A 75 -0.57 -2.51 -11.77
C LEU A 75 -0.03 -3.43 -10.69
N GLN A 76 0.97 -4.24 -11.04
CA GLN A 76 1.47 -5.25 -10.09
C GLN A 76 2.07 -4.64 -8.82
N ARG A 77 2.68 -3.45 -8.88
CA ARG A 77 3.23 -2.82 -7.68
C ARG A 77 2.17 -2.52 -6.62
N THR A 78 0.95 -2.20 -7.04
CA THR A 78 -0.15 -1.98 -6.07
C THR A 78 -0.70 -3.29 -5.54
N VAL A 79 -0.86 -4.28 -6.39
CA VAL A 79 -1.32 -5.62 -5.98
C VAL A 79 -0.32 -6.26 -5.02
N GLN A 80 0.97 -6.18 -5.34
CA GLN A 80 2.02 -6.74 -4.49
C GLN A 80 2.14 -6.02 -3.15
N THR A 81 1.90 -4.70 -3.12
CA THR A 81 1.90 -3.95 -1.86
C THR A 81 0.74 -4.37 -0.97
N ALA A 82 -0.42 -4.66 -1.54
CA ALA A 82 -1.60 -5.07 -0.78
C ALA A 82 -1.58 -6.53 -0.35
N ALA A 83 -0.81 -7.38 -1.02
CA ALA A 83 -0.87 -8.82 -0.82
C ALA A 83 -0.61 -9.27 0.62
N PRO A 84 0.42 -8.79 1.36
CA PRO A 84 0.62 -9.21 2.73
C PRO A 84 -0.56 -8.87 3.64
N LEU A 85 -1.12 -7.66 3.51
CA LEU A 85 -2.27 -7.26 4.30
C LEU A 85 -3.50 -8.11 3.96
N ALA A 86 -3.76 -8.33 2.68
CA ALA A 86 -4.87 -9.16 2.23
C ALA A 86 -4.77 -10.58 2.82
N ALA A 87 -3.56 -11.13 2.86
CA ALA A 87 -3.34 -12.45 3.46
C ALA A 87 -3.66 -12.47 4.95
N HIS A 88 -3.24 -11.42 5.70
CA HIS A 88 -3.56 -11.30 7.13
C HIS A 88 -5.07 -11.19 7.38
N LEU A 89 -5.77 -10.48 6.50
CA LEU A 89 -7.20 -10.22 6.65
C LEU A 89 -8.07 -11.33 6.06
N GLY A 90 -7.50 -12.21 5.23
CA GLY A 90 -8.24 -13.28 4.59
C GLY A 90 -9.18 -12.80 3.47
N ILE A 91 -8.79 -11.74 2.80
CA ILE A 91 -9.62 -11.15 1.74
C ILE A 91 -8.88 -11.02 0.41
#